data_0b212c7b4b805d3e4ed0353242f67ec5
#
_entry.id   0b212c7b4b805d3e4ed0353242f67ec5
#
_cell.length_a   1.000
_cell.length_b   1.000
_cell.length_c   1.000
_cell.angle_alpha   90.00
_cell.angle_beta   90.00
_cell.angle_gamma   90.00
#
_symmetry.space_group_name_H-M   'P 1'
#
loop_
_entity.id
_entity.type
_entity.pdbx_description
1 polymer ?
#
loop_
_entity_poly.entity_id
_entity_poly.type
_entity_poly.pdbx_seq_one_letter_code
_entity_poly.pdbx_strand_id
1 'polypeptide(L)'
;RRLDNITDQFPDLVEYLLKAIKEKEFIVEGEVIAVDQEGKPQPFQVLMQRRRKHDIEEYVKKIPINFKVFELLYLNGKPYLNEPYFKRSEKIESILHDNKEVQATERILTDDVNEIDKFFKKMLKSGYEGIFIKSRAEDSVYQAGVRGWNWIKWKKEYVQDMIDTLDLVVVGAFYGRGKRSGVYGALLCAVYNDKEDQFETFCKLGTGLTDEVLEELPKKLKKHELKKPPARLIFKKEMDADVWFSPHVVVEVFGAEVTKSPFHTAASGLALRFPRFLRFRDNKKAEQATTSDEVKSML
;
A
#
# COMPACT_ATOMS: atom_id res chain seq x y z
N ARG A 1 10.49 0.05 9.26
CA ARG A 1 9.26 0.83 9.11
C ARG A 1 8.77 1.27 10.47
N ARG A 2 8.36 2.52 10.64
CA ARG A 2 7.94 3.13 11.93
C ARG A 2 9.01 3.12 13.03
N LEU A 3 10.29 2.99 12.67
CA LEU A 3 11.43 2.88 13.59
C LEU A 3 11.36 1.69 14.56
N ASP A 4 10.59 0.65 14.20
CA ASP A 4 10.56 -0.59 14.96
C ASP A 4 11.88 -1.35 14.80
N ASN A 5 12.49 -1.79 15.88
CA ASN A 5 13.59 -2.76 15.83
C ASN A 5 12.99 -4.16 15.60
N ILE A 6 13.38 -4.77 14.47
CA ILE A 6 12.90 -6.10 14.08
C ILE A 6 14.07 -7.06 13.81
N THR A 7 15.27 -6.73 14.28
CA THR A 7 16.51 -7.51 14.06
C THR A 7 16.33 -8.98 14.43
N ASP A 8 15.74 -9.25 15.60
CA ASP A 8 15.54 -10.64 16.08
C ASP A 8 14.57 -11.46 15.21
N GLN A 9 13.74 -10.80 14.41
CA GLN A 9 12.78 -11.47 13.51
C GLN A 9 13.42 -11.86 12.16
N PHE A 10 14.62 -11.32 11.87
CA PHE A 10 15.34 -11.52 10.62
C PHE A 10 16.84 -11.81 10.85
N PRO A 11 17.19 -12.84 11.63
CA PRO A 11 18.59 -13.16 11.94
C PRO A 11 19.39 -13.53 10.69
N ASP A 12 18.77 -14.18 9.73
CA ASP A 12 19.34 -14.51 8.42
C ASP A 12 19.70 -13.27 7.60
N LEU A 13 18.88 -12.22 7.65
CA LEU A 13 19.19 -10.95 6.97
C LEU A 13 20.48 -10.33 7.53
N VAL A 14 20.67 -10.36 8.84
CA VAL A 14 21.89 -9.85 9.48
C VAL A 14 23.11 -10.62 8.96
N GLU A 15 23.01 -11.95 8.94
CA GLU A 15 24.09 -12.82 8.43
C GLU A 15 24.39 -12.53 6.93
N TYR A 16 23.35 -12.39 6.12
CA TYR A 16 23.50 -12.10 4.69
C TYR A 16 24.16 -10.74 4.44
N LEU A 17 23.78 -9.71 5.20
CA LEU A 17 24.38 -8.36 5.09
C LEU A 17 25.88 -8.39 5.47
N LEU A 18 26.26 -9.07 6.54
CA LEU A 18 27.65 -9.19 6.97
C LEU A 18 28.50 -10.01 5.99
N LYS A 19 27.89 -10.92 5.24
CA LYS A 19 28.56 -11.65 4.15
C LYS A 19 28.72 -10.79 2.89
N ALA A 20 27.70 -9.99 2.57
CA ALA A 20 27.67 -9.19 1.34
C ALA A 20 28.46 -7.88 1.45
N ILE A 21 28.56 -7.27 2.64
CA ILE A 21 29.29 -6.02 2.89
C ILE A 21 30.41 -6.29 3.88
N LYS A 22 31.66 -6.13 3.45
CA LYS A 22 32.87 -6.39 4.26
C LYS A 22 33.39 -5.14 4.99
N GLU A 23 32.63 -4.05 4.94
CA GLU A 23 32.96 -2.80 5.61
C GLU A 23 32.72 -2.89 7.12
N LYS A 24 33.48 -2.13 7.91
CA LYS A 24 33.40 -2.19 9.39
C LYS A 24 32.12 -1.57 9.91
N GLU A 25 31.71 -0.46 9.30
CA GLU A 25 30.53 0.31 9.74
C GLU A 25 29.77 0.78 8.51
N PHE A 26 28.47 0.46 8.45
CA PHE A 26 27.61 0.94 7.38
C PHE A 26 26.14 1.07 7.82
N ILE A 27 25.42 1.99 7.18
CA ILE A 27 23.97 2.09 7.24
C ILE A 27 23.46 2.11 5.81
N VAL A 28 22.69 1.11 5.46
CA VAL A 28 22.03 0.98 4.15
C VAL A 28 20.53 0.87 4.32
N GLU A 29 19.78 1.31 3.31
CA GLU A 29 18.36 1.03 3.20
C GLU A 29 18.10 0.08 2.04
N GLY A 30 17.08 -0.76 2.22
CA GLY A 30 16.68 -1.73 1.22
C GLY A 30 15.28 -2.27 1.48
N GLU A 31 14.82 -3.11 0.58
CA GLU A 31 13.56 -3.84 0.70
C GLU A 31 13.84 -5.32 0.94
N VAL A 32 13.25 -5.87 2.00
CA VAL A 32 13.23 -7.32 2.23
C VAL A 32 12.07 -7.90 1.42
N ILE A 33 12.37 -8.89 0.60
CA ILE A 33 11.39 -9.56 -0.28
C ILE A 33 11.38 -11.04 0.08
N ALA A 34 10.20 -11.60 0.36
CA ALA A 34 10.04 -13.04 0.42
C ALA A 34 10.20 -13.63 -0.98
N VAL A 35 10.93 -14.74 -1.09
CA VAL A 35 11.14 -15.42 -2.36
C VAL A 35 10.74 -16.89 -2.25
N ASP A 36 10.43 -17.52 -3.38
CA ASP A 36 10.27 -18.97 -3.45
C ASP A 36 11.63 -19.68 -3.59
N GLN A 37 11.61 -20.99 -3.75
CA GLN A 37 12.81 -21.81 -3.92
C GLN A 37 13.60 -21.51 -5.21
N GLU A 38 12.94 -20.90 -6.20
CA GLU A 38 13.55 -20.46 -7.46
C GLU A 38 14.06 -19.00 -7.39
N GLY A 39 13.85 -18.31 -6.24
CA GLY A 39 14.25 -16.91 -6.02
C GLY A 39 13.26 -15.89 -6.60
N LYS A 40 12.05 -16.29 -6.98
CA LYS A 40 11.02 -15.37 -7.48
C LYS A 40 10.33 -14.64 -6.32
N PRO A 41 10.07 -13.33 -6.46
CA PRO A 41 9.36 -12.56 -5.46
C PRO A 41 7.98 -13.14 -5.13
N GLN A 42 7.68 -13.18 -3.83
CA GLN A 42 6.40 -13.59 -3.28
C GLN A 42 5.60 -12.36 -2.80
N PRO A 43 4.26 -12.44 -2.73
CA PRO A 43 3.44 -11.36 -2.21
C PRO A 43 3.89 -10.90 -0.80
N PHE A 44 3.77 -9.60 -0.53
CA PHE A 44 4.15 -9.02 0.77
C PHE A 44 3.50 -9.71 1.97
N GLN A 45 2.29 -10.25 1.82
CA GLN A 45 1.58 -11.01 2.85
C GLN A 45 2.35 -12.26 3.31
N VAL A 46 3.15 -12.88 2.41
CA VAL A 46 4.02 -14.02 2.76
C VAL A 46 5.12 -13.53 3.68
N LEU A 47 5.80 -12.42 3.36
CA LEU A 47 6.82 -11.82 4.21
C LEU A 47 6.28 -11.45 5.59
N MET A 48 5.06 -10.94 5.66
CA MET A 48 4.44 -10.54 6.94
C MET A 48 4.29 -11.70 7.93
N GLN A 49 4.26 -12.94 7.48
CA GLN A 49 4.22 -14.11 8.36
C GLN A 49 5.52 -14.28 9.16
N ARG A 50 6.63 -13.66 8.73
CA ARG A 50 7.89 -13.64 9.48
C ARG A 50 7.93 -12.62 10.62
N ARG A 51 7.01 -11.66 10.69
CA ARG A 51 6.89 -10.72 11.82
C ARG A 51 6.29 -11.40 13.04
N ARG A 52 7.08 -12.24 13.71
CA ARG A 52 6.67 -13.06 14.85
C ARG A 52 7.60 -12.86 16.04
N LYS A 53 7.11 -13.18 17.23
CA LYS A 53 7.91 -13.24 18.46
C LYS A 53 8.38 -14.67 18.77
N HIS A 54 7.76 -15.68 18.17
CA HIS A 54 8.01 -17.11 18.41
C HIS A 54 8.21 -17.83 17.08
N ASP A 55 8.83 -19.01 17.11
CA ASP A 55 9.08 -19.91 15.97
C ASP A 55 9.88 -19.27 14.84
N ILE A 56 10.79 -18.35 15.17
CA ILE A 56 11.55 -17.56 14.19
C ILE A 56 12.36 -18.47 13.27
N GLU A 57 13.08 -19.46 13.81
CA GLU A 57 13.93 -20.39 13.03
C GLU A 57 13.16 -21.23 12.02
N GLU A 58 11.93 -21.66 12.39
CA GLU A 58 11.05 -22.39 11.48
C GLU A 58 10.67 -21.51 10.28
N TYR A 59 10.29 -20.24 10.56
CA TYR A 59 9.88 -19.32 9.51
C TYR A 59 11.05 -18.79 8.67
N VAL A 60 12.25 -18.73 9.19
CA VAL A 60 13.48 -18.49 8.41
C VAL A 60 13.62 -19.54 7.31
N LYS A 61 13.44 -20.82 7.65
CA LYS A 61 13.53 -21.92 6.68
C LYS A 61 12.33 -21.97 5.71
N LYS A 62 11.13 -21.65 6.21
CA LYS A 62 9.88 -21.73 5.45
C LYS A 62 9.70 -20.60 4.44
N ILE A 63 10.20 -19.42 4.75
CA ILE A 63 10.05 -18.21 3.93
C ILE A 63 11.44 -17.60 3.70
N PRO A 64 12.16 -18.06 2.68
CA PRO A 64 13.43 -17.45 2.29
C PRO A 64 13.24 -15.98 1.90
N ILE A 65 14.27 -15.18 2.08
CA ILE A 65 14.25 -13.76 1.79
C ILE A 65 15.44 -13.33 0.95
N ASN A 66 15.22 -12.28 0.15
CA ASN A 66 16.27 -11.48 -0.47
C ASN A 66 16.17 -10.05 0.03
N PHE A 67 17.31 -9.37 0.06
CA PHE A 67 17.39 -7.95 0.40
C PHE A 67 17.89 -7.14 -0.79
N LYS A 68 17.08 -6.20 -1.26
CA LYS A 68 17.42 -5.32 -2.37
C LYS A 68 17.84 -3.97 -1.83
N VAL A 69 19.16 -3.71 -1.84
CA VAL A 69 19.76 -2.46 -1.36
C VAL A 69 19.51 -1.35 -2.39
N PHE A 70 19.02 -0.21 -1.94
CA PHE A 70 18.76 0.94 -2.82
C PHE A 70 19.28 2.28 -2.31
N GLU A 71 19.82 2.32 -1.06
CA GLU A 71 20.34 3.56 -0.48
C GLU A 71 21.50 3.30 0.48
N LEU A 72 22.45 4.25 0.52
CA LEU A 72 23.57 4.28 1.45
C LEU A 72 23.53 5.59 2.23
N LEU A 73 23.49 5.48 3.56
CA LEU A 73 23.40 6.65 4.45
C LEU A 73 24.74 6.93 5.17
N TYR A 74 25.50 5.88 5.46
CA TYR A 74 26.75 6.00 6.22
C TYR A 74 27.72 4.86 5.87
N LEU A 75 29.01 5.16 5.85
CA LEU A 75 30.07 4.19 5.61
C LEU A 75 31.37 4.62 6.29
N ASN A 76 31.90 3.80 7.21
CA ASN A 76 33.22 3.93 7.84
C ASN A 76 33.55 5.36 8.29
N GLY A 77 32.73 5.97 9.11
CA GLY A 77 32.93 7.34 9.63
C GLY A 77 32.38 8.46 8.72
N LYS A 78 32.01 8.15 7.47
CA LYS A 78 31.50 9.16 6.51
C LYS A 78 29.97 9.07 6.35
N PRO A 79 29.21 10.15 6.65
CA PRO A 79 27.80 10.24 6.26
C PRO A 79 27.67 10.53 4.76
N TYR A 80 26.67 9.89 4.11
CA TYR A 80 26.37 10.03 2.67
C TYR A 80 25.09 10.80 2.38
N LEU A 81 24.40 11.28 3.40
CA LEU A 81 23.09 11.95 3.27
C LEU A 81 23.11 13.15 2.33
N ASN A 82 24.19 13.93 2.34
CA ASN A 82 24.37 15.13 1.51
C ASN A 82 25.06 14.86 0.16
N GLU A 83 25.44 13.61 -0.11
CA GLU A 83 25.96 13.25 -1.43
C GLU A 83 24.78 13.08 -2.41
N PRO A 84 24.92 13.46 -3.69
CA PRO A 84 23.92 13.18 -4.72
C PRO A 84 23.60 11.69 -4.86
N TYR A 85 22.37 11.36 -5.24
CA TYR A 85 21.94 9.96 -5.34
C TYR A 85 22.85 9.10 -6.21
N PHE A 86 23.34 9.62 -7.34
CA PHE A 86 24.20 8.84 -8.24
C PHE A 86 25.50 8.42 -7.56
N LYS A 87 26.13 9.26 -6.73
CA LYS A 87 27.33 8.90 -5.95
C LYS A 87 27.04 7.84 -4.89
N ARG A 88 25.90 7.98 -4.21
CA ARG A 88 25.47 6.99 -3.20
C ARG A 88 25.21 5.63 -3.85
N SER A 89 24.55 5.60 -5.00
CA SER A 89 24.21 4.36 -5.71
C SER A 89 25.45 3.67 -6.32
N GLU A 90 26.40 4.43 -6.85
CA GLU A 90 27.69 3.90 -7.32
C GLU A 90 28.51 3.31 -6.16
N LYS A 91 28.47 3.98 -5.00
CA LYS A 91 29.14 3.49 -3.80
C LYS A 91 28.52 2.18 -3.29
N ILE A 92 27.20 2.02 -3.32
CA ILE A 92 26.54 0.75 -3.00
C ILE A 92 27.11 -0.40 -3.84
N GLU A 93 27.20 -0.21 -5.16
CA GLU A 93 27.72 -1.26 -6.04
C GLU A 93 29.18 -1.61 -5.72
N SER A 94 29.98 -0.62 -5.32
CA SER A 94 31.40 -0.85 -4.98
C SER A 94 31.62 -1.59 -3.68
N ILE A 95 30.68 -1.60 -2.74
CA ILE A 95 30.80 -2.26 -1.42
C ILE A 95 30.04 -3.59 -1.34
N LEU A 96 29.15 -3.87 -2.29
CA LEU A 96 28.44 -5.13 -2.36
C LEU A 96 29.31 -6.19 -3.05
N HIS A 97 29.59 -7.26 -2.33
CA HIS A 97 30.22 -8.46 -2.92
C HIS A 97 29.14 -9.38 -3.50
N ASP A 98 29.53 -10.23 -4.44
CA ASP A 98 28.61 -11.20 -5.06
C ASP A 98 27.90 -12.05 -4.01
N ASN A 99 26.58 -11.91 -3.96
CA ASN A 99 25.71 -12.55 -2.99
C ASN A 99 24.30 -12.71 -3.60
N LYS A 100 23.70 -13.88 -3.41
CA LYS A 100 22.37 -14.17 -3.95
C LYS A 100 21.26 -13.49 -3.15
N GLU A 101 21.45 -13.40 -1.84
CA GLU A 101 20.44 -12.92 -0.89
C GLU A 101 20.46 -11.39 -0.73
N VAL A 102 21.63 -10.75 -0.95
CA VAL A 102 21.78 -9.27 -0.85
C VAL A 102 22.33 -8.73 -2.16
N GLN A 103 21.57 -7.91 -2.81
CA GLN A 103 21.92 -7.33 -4.12
C GLN A 103 21.48 -5.87 -4.19
N ALA A 104 22.17 -5.06 -5.00
CA ALA A 104 21.63 -3.77 -5.40
C ALA A 104 20.32 -3.96 -6.18
N THR A 105 19.42 -3.00 -6.09
CA THR A 105 18.21 -2.99 -6.93
C THR A 105 18.60 -2.91 -8.40
N GLU A 106 17.93 -3.71 -9.24
CA GLU A 106 18.06 -3.56 -10.70
C GLU A 106 17.63 -2.16 -11.12
N ARG A 107 18.40 -1.54 -12.01
CA ARG A 107 18.15 -0.18 -12.47
C ARG A 107 18.53 0.00 -13.95
N ILE A 108 17.91 0.97 -14.58
CA ILE A 108 18.33 1.52 -15.85
C ILE A 108 18.67 3.00 -15.69
N LEU A 109 19.48 3.53 -16.56
CA LEU A 109 19.76 4.95 -16.66
C LEU A 109 19.26 5.42 -18.03
N THR A 110 18.24 6.28 -18.03
CA THR A 110 17.62 6.77 -19.25
C THR A 110 16.87 8.07 -19.01
N ASP A 111 16.69 8.86 -20.04
CA ASP A 111 15.78 10.02 -20.13
C ASP A 111 14.60 9.77 -21.09
N ASP A 112 14.54 8.55 -21.71
CA ASP A 112 13.44 8.14 -22.57
C ASP A 112 12.27 7.52 -21.77
N VAL A 113 11.12 8.17 -21.83
CA VAL A 113 9.88 7.70 -21.18
C VAL A 113 9.45 6.30 -21.65
N ASN A 114 9.71 5.94 -22.91
CA ASN A 114 9.37 4.62 -23.45
C ASN A 114 10.25 3.52 -22.84
N GLU A 115 11.51 3.81 -22.57
CA GLU A 115 12.40 2.88 -21.87
C GLU A 115 11.98 2.69 -20.42
N ILE A 116 11.59 3.78 -19.75
CA ILE A 116 11.03 3.72 -18.39
C ILE A 116 9.78 2.83 -18.36
N ASP A 117 8.86 3.00 -19.31
CA ASP A 117 7.63 2.17 -19.40
C ASP A 117 7.95 0.70 -19.67
N LYS A 118 8.89 0.40 -20.58
CA LYS A 118 9.36 -0.97 -20.83
C LYS A 118 9.96 -1.60 -19.59
N PHE A 119 10.80 -0.86 -18.86
CA PHE A 119 11.40 -1.34 -17.62
C PHE A 119 10.34 -1.57 -16.54
N PHE A 120 9.40 -0.65 -16.38
CA PHE A 120 8.26 -0.81 -15.48
C PHE A 120 7.47 -2.10 -15.78
N LYS A 121 7.08 -2.33 -17.02
CA LYS A 121 6.38 -3.55 -17.46
C LYS A 121 7.19 -4.82 -17.22
N LYS A 122 8.52 -4.76 -17.41
CA LYS A 122 9.45 -5.86 -17.08
C LYS A 122 9.39 -6.18 -15.59
N MET A 123 9.49 -5.17 -14.73
CA MET A 123 9.47 -5.35 -13.27
C MET A 123 8.13 -5.93 -12.78
N LEU A 124 7.00 -5.47 -13.33
CA LEU A 124 5.70 -6.05 -13.01
C LEU A 124 5.62 -7.54 -13.38
N LYS A 125 6.11 -7.94 -14.56
CA LYS A 125 6.16 -9.35 -14.99
C LYS A 125 7.05 -10.20 -14.08
N SER A 126 8.07 -9.60 -13.48
CA SER A 126 8.97 -10.25 -12.51
C SER A 126 8.39 -10.30 -11.08
N GLY A 127 7.14 -9.86 -10.86
CA GLY A 127 6.45 -9.93 -9.56
C GLY A 127 6.67 -8.73 -8.64
N TYR A 128 7.33 -7.67 -9.10
CA TYR A 128 7.48 -6.43 -8.33
C TYR A 128 6.25 -5.54 -8.42
N GLU A 129 6.00 -4.70 -7.41
CA GLU A 129 4.85 -3.78 -7.37
C GLU A 129 5.01 -2.55 -8.29
N GLY A 130 6.21 -2.28 -8.76
CA GLY A 130 6.53 -1.11 -9.56
C GLY A 130 8.00 -0.70 -9.47
N ILE A 131 8.28 0.54 -9.82
CA ILE A 131 9.64 1.11 -9.82
C ILE A 131 9.71 2.43 -9.04
N PHE A 132 10.93 2.83 -8.68
CA PHE A 132 11.25 4.20 -8.29
C PHE A 132 12.04 4.87 -9.39
N ILE A 133 11.62 6.08 -9.77
CA ILE A 133 12.37 6.96 -10.66
C ILE A 133 13.08 7.96 -9.76
N LYS A 134 14.40 8.00 -9.84
CA LYS A 134 15.24 8.87 -9.02
C LYS A 134 16.06 9.82 -9.89
N SER A 135 16.03 11.10 -9.55
CA SER A 135 16.84 12.11 -10.26
C SER A 135 18.33 11.89 -10.04
N ARG A 136 19.16 12.14 -11.08
CA ARG A 136 20.62 12.17 -11.00
C ARG A 136 21.20 13.58 -10.85
N ALA A 137 20.36 14.58 -10.61
CA ALA A 137 20.82 15.95 -10.38
C ALA A 137 21.67 16.04 -9.08
N GLU A 138 22.56 17.02 -9.01
CA GLU A 138 23.45 17.25 -7.87
C GLU A 138 22.68 17.56 -6.58
N ASP A 139 21.47 18.08 -6.66
CA ASP A 139 20.58 18.35 -5.53
C ASP A 139 19.75 17.16 -5.08
N SER A 140 19.90 15.99 -5.73
CA SER A 140 19.20 14.76 -5.37
C SER A 140 19.83 14.11 -4.12
N VAL A 141 19.86 14.86 -3.02
CA VAL A 141 20.35 14.43 -1.72
C VAL A 141 19.29 13.63 -0.95
N TYR A 142 19.71 12.90 0.08
CA TYR A 142 18.76 12.13 0.91
C TYR A 142 17.98 13.07 1.85
N GLN A 143 16.65 12.97 1.80
CA GLN A 143 15.74 13.78 2.62
C GLN A 143 14.72 12.88 3.32
N ALA A 144 14.98 12.57 4.57
CA ALA A 144 14.09 11.70 5.37
C ALA A 144 12.69 12.32 5.55
N GLY A 145 11.64 11.57 5.21
CA GLY A 145 10.25 11.98 5.43
C GLY A 145 9.73 13.09 4.52
N VAL A 146 10.53 13.60 3.60
CA VAL A 146 10.14 14.64 2.64
C VAL A 146 9.55 14.00 1.38
N ARG A 147 8.48 14.62 0.86
CA ARG A 147 7.96 14.31 -0.48
C ARG A 147 8.46 15.36 -1.46
N GLY A 148 9.19 14.91 -2.48
CA GLY A 148 9.74 15.78 -3.51
C GLY A 148 9.69 15.13 -4.88
N TRP A 149 10.18 15.86 -5.92
CA TRP A 149 10.19 15.39 -7.30
C TRP A 149 11.45 14.58 -7.65
N ASN A 150 12.46 14.59 -6.79
CA ASN A 150 13.70 13.83 -7.01
C ASN A 150 13.51 12.33 -6.87
N TRP A 151 12.40 11.89 -6.23
CA TRP A 151 12.05 10.48 -6.07
C TRP A 151 10.56 10.27 -6.37
N ILE A 152 10.26 9.69 -7.50
CA ILE A 152 8.90 9.40 -7.95
C ILE A 152 8.66 7.90 -7.83
N LYS A 153 7.62 7.52 -7.11
CA LYS A 153 7.17 6.14 -7.01
C LYS A 153 6.14 5.85 -8.08
N TRP A 154 6.47 4.94 -8.99
CA TRP A 154 5.55 4.49 -10.03
C TRP A 154 5.13 3.03 -9.76
N LYS A 155 3.89 2.85 -9.35
CA LYS A 155 3.32 1.55 -8.98
C LYS A 155 2.29 1.08 -10.00
N LYS A 156 2.10 -0.24 -10.06
CA LYS A 156 1.04 -0.89 -10.83
C LYS A 156 -0.32 -0.23 -10.60
N GLU A 157 -0.63 0.11 -9.35
CA GLU A 157 -1.87 0.77 -8.92
C GLU A 157 -2.13 2.13 -9.59
N TYR A 158 -1.08 2.76 -10.14
CA TYR A 158 -1.20 4.08 -10.84
C TYR A 158 -1.38 3.93 -12.36
N VAL A 159 -1.14 2.75 -12.90
CA VAL A 159 -1.11 2.47 -14.35
C VAL A 159 -2.15 1.43 -14.75
N GLN A 160 -2.80 0.77 -13.80
CA GLN A 160 -3.89 -0.11 -14.15
C GLN A 160 -4.95 0.72 -14.87
N ASP A 161 -5.03 0.48 -16.18
CA ASP A 161 -6.21 0.77 -16.96
C ASP A 161 -7.40 0.24 -16.16
N MET A 162 -8.15 1.16 -15.67
CA MET A 162 -9.30 1.08 -14.81
C MET A 162 -9.93 -0.31 -14.72
N ILE A 163 -9.80 -0.95 -13.57
CA ILE A 163 -10.95 -1.68 -13.07
C ILE A 163 -12.06 -0.63 -13.04
N ASP A 164 -13.19 -0.94 -13.63
CA ASP A 164 -14.34 -0.03 -13.66
C ASP A 164 -14.54 0.60 -12.29
N THR A 165 -14.84 1.90 -12.27
CA THR A 165 -15.14 2.57 -11.02
C THR A 165 -16.34 1.89 -10.36
N LEU A 166 -16.33 1.79 -9.05
CA LEU A 166 -17.36 1.12 -8.28
C LEU A 166 -18.27 2.16 -7.64
N ASP A 167 -19.56 1.95 -7.73
CA ASP A 167 -20.55 2.73 -7.00
C ASP A 167 -20.81 2.09 -5.65
N LEU A 168 -20.38 2.73 -4.57
CA LEU A 168 -20.48 2.19 -3.21
C LEU A 168 -21.41 3.05 -2.36
N VAL A 169 -22.11 2.41 -1.42
CA VAL A 169 -23.02 3.08 -0.49
C VAL A 169 -22.28 3.49 0.77
N VAL A 170 -22.38 4.74 1.17
CA VAL A 170 -21.86 5.22 2.46
C VAL A 170 -22.80 4.76 3.57
N VAL A 171 -22.28 3.95 4.50
CA VAL A 171 -23.04 3.38 5.63
C VAL A 171 -22.53 3.83 6.99
N GLY A 172 -21.34 4.44 7.04
CA GLY A 172 -20.76 4.99 8.27
C GLY A 172 -19.59 5.92 7.99
N ALA A 173 -19.08 6.56 9.04
CA ALA A 173 -17.88 7.38 8.98
C ALA A 173 -17.03 7.21 10.24
N PHE A 174 -15.73 7.49 10.08
CA PHE A 174 -14.74 7.55 11.15
C PHE A 174 -14.23 8.98 11.26
N TYR A 175 -14.10 9.48 12.49
CA TYR A 175 -13.53 10.80 12.71
C TYR A 175 -12.04 10.84 12.33
N GLY A 176 -11.63 11.98 11.79
CA GLY A 176 -10.25 12.24 11.46
C GLY A 176 -9.37 12.45 12.70
N ARG A 177 -8.05 12.28 12.51
CA ARG A 177 -7.04 12.53 13.53
C ARG A 177 -6.07 13.60 13.06
N GLY A 178 -5.42 14.29 14.01
CA GLY A 178 -4.46 15.34 13.71
C GLY A 178 -5.10 16.52 12.97
N LYS A 179 -4.60 16.88 11.80
CA LYS A 179 -5.12 18.01 10.99
C LYS A 179 -6.57 17.85 10.54
N ARG A 180 -7.13 16.64 10.57
CA ARG A 180 -8.53 16.33 10.22
C ARG A 180 -9.39 16.07 11.45
N SER A 181 -8.97 16.50 12.63
CA SER A 181 -9.79 16.42 13.85
C SER A 181 -11.08 17.22 13.67
N GLY A 182 -12.22 16.64 14.07
CA GLY A 182 -13.53 17.30 14.00
C GLY A 182 -14.28 17.15 12.65
N VAL A 183 -13.68 16.48 11.66
CA VAL A 183 -14.33 16.14 10.39
C VAL A 183 -14.28 14.63 10.14
N TYR A 184 -15.05 14.14 9.18
CA TYR A 184 -14.99 12.74 8.77
C TYR A 184 -13.65 12.46 8.07
N GLY A 185 -12.75 11.69 8.72
CA GLY A 185 -11.44 11.32 8.17
C GLY A 185 -11.50 10.17 7.18
N ALA A 186 -12.52 9.29 7.29
CA ALA A 186 -12.78 8.22 6.35
C ALA A 186 -14.26 7.79 6.39
N LEU A 187 -14.75 7.25 5.29
CA LEU A 187 -16.08 6.69 5.15
C LEU A 187 -16.03 5.15 5.19
N LEU A 188 -17.03 4.52 5.80
CA LEU A 188 -17.27 3.10 5.65
C LEU A 188 -18.23 2.92 4.47
N CYS A 189 -17.78 2.21 3.45
CA CYS A 189 -18.54 1.98 2.24
C CYS A 189 -18.90 0.50 2.08
N ALA A 190 -20.09 0.26 1.51
CA ALA A 190 -20.66 -1.06 1.33
C ALA A 190 -21.10 -1.28 -0.13
N VAL A 191 -21.15 -2.53 -0.54
CA VAL A 191 -21.80 -3.04 -1.73
C VAL A 191 -23.21 -3.53 -1.39
N TYR A 192 -24.05 -3.73 -2.40
CA TYR A 192 -25.40 -4.26 -2.23
C TYR A 192 -25.45 -5.77 -2.56
N ASN A 193 -25.98 -6.56 -1.65
CA ASN A 193 -26.31 -7.95 -1.90
C ASN A 193 -27.79 -8.05 -2.24
N ASP A 194 -28.10 -8.14 -3.53
CA ASP A 194 -29.46 -8.14 -4.07
C ASP A 194 -30.24 -9.45 -3.73
N LYS A 195 -29.53 -10.55 -3.46
CA LYS A 195 -30.14 -11.84 -3.09
C LYS A 195 -30.68 -11.84 -1.66
N GLU A 196 -29.93 -11.21 -0.77
CA GLU A 196 -30.26 -11.19 0.68
C GLU A 196 -30.90 -9.84 1.09
N ASP A 197 -31.02 -8.90 0.16
CA ASP A 197 -31.49 -7.52 0.40
C ASP A 197 -30.71 -6.80 1.51
N GLN A 198 -29.38 -6.91 1.47
CA GLN A 198 -28.46 -6.41 2.51
C GLN A 198 -27.32 -5.59 1.93
N PHE A 199 -26.71 -4.76 2.78
CA PHE A 199 -25.46 -4.06 2.47
C PHE A 199 -24.29 -4.75 3.16
N GLU A 200 -23.20 -4.97 2.46
CA GLU A 200 -22.01 -5.66 2.95
C GLU A 200 -20.81 -4.72 2.90
N THR A 201 -20.10 -4.53 4.03
CA THR A 201 -18.94 -3.62 4.09
C THR A 201 -17.85 -4.07 3.15
N PHE A 202 -17.29 -3.11 2.38
CA PHE A 202 -16.33 -3.40 1.33
C PHE A 202 -15.03 -2.59 1.41
N CYS A 203 -15.06 -1.35 1.87
CA CYS A 203 -13.84 -0.59 2.09
C CYS A 203 -13.99 0.53 3.13
N LYS A 204 -12.84 0.95 3.66
CA LYS A 204 -12.66 2.18 4.41
C LYS A 204 -12.03 3.23 3.50
N LEU A 205 -12.82 4.20 3.06
CA LEU A 205 -12.48 5.21 2.08
C LEU A 205 -11.96 6.49 2.76
N GLY A 206 -10.66 6.73 2.74
CA GLY A 206 -10.02 7.92 3.34
C GLY A 206 -9.14 8.71 2.38
N THR A 207 -9.04 8.26 1.12
CA THR A 207 -8.21 8.88 0.08
C THR A 207 -9.10 9.52 -0.99
N GLY A 208 -8.65 10.64 -1.58
CA GLY A 208 -9.42 11.38 -2.60
C GLY A 208 -10.42 12.37 -2.00
N LEU A 209 -10.54 12.45 -0.68
CA LEU A 209 -11.37 13.43 0.01
C LEU A 209 -10.59 14.77 0.06
N THR A 210 -10.89 15.67 -0.89
CA THR A 210 -10.37 17.04 -0.89
C THR A 210 -11.04 17.88 0.21
N ASP A 211 -10.53 19.08 0.49
CA ASP A 211 -11.09 19.93 1.53
C ASP A 211 -12.54 20.31 1.19
N GLU A 212 -12.86 20.56 -0.09
CA GLU A 212 -14.21 20.84 -0.55
C GLU A 212 -15.15 19.63 -0.31
N VAL A 213 -14.69 18.42 -0.60
CA VAL A 213 -15.45 17.18 -0.33
C VAL A 213 -15.67 17.00 1.16
N LEU A 214 -14.65 17.28 2.00
CA LEU A 214 -14.76 17.20 3.46
C LEU A 214 -15.78 18.19 4.03
N GLU A 215 -15.95 19.36 3.42
CA GLU A 215 -16.99 20.33 3.77
C GLU A 215 -18.40 19.92 3.27
N GLU A 216 -18.47 19.21 2.16
CA GLU A 216 -19.74 18.74 1.57
C GLU A 216 -20.29 17.50 2.30
N LEU A 217 -19.41 16.61 2.77
CA LEU A 217 -19.79 15.35 3.42
C LEU A 217 -20.82 15.52 4.57
N PRO A 218 -20.63 16.42 5.55
CA PRO A 218 -21.60 16.62 6.61
C PRO A 218 -22.96 17.09 6.07
N LYS A 219 -22.98 17.97 5.07
CA LYS A 219 -24.21 18.49 4.45
C LYS A 219 -25.04 17.38 3.81
N LYS A 220 -24.37 16.42 3.15
CA LYS A 220 -25.03 15.29 2.49
C LYS A 220 -25.43 14.19 3.48
N LEU A 221 -24.59 13.91 4.47
CA LEU A 221 -24.75 12.74 5.34
C LEU A 221 -25.59 13.00 6.59
N LYS A 222 -25.59 14.20 7.16
CA LYS A 222 -26.25 14.50 8.44
C LYS A 222 -27.73 14.14 8.48
N LYS A 223 -28.46 14.34 7.40
CA LYS A 223 -29.89 13.98 7.31
C LYS A 223 -30.16 12.47 7.32
N HIS A 224 -29.14 11.65 7.14
CA HIS A 224 -29.17 10.21 7.11
C HIS A 224 -28.53 9.57 8.35
N GLU A 225 -28.11 10.39 9.32
CA GLU A 225 -27.45 9.92 10.54
C GLU A 225 -28.36 9.04 11.40
N LEU A 226 -27.80 7.96 11.90
CA LEU A 226 -28.46 6.97 12.76
C LEU A 226 -27.71 6.83 14.09
N LYS A 227 -28.44 6.54 15.15
CA LYS A 227 -27.88 6.23 16.48
C LYS A 227 -27.30 4.81 16.59
N LYS A 228 -27.61 3.95 15.63
CA LYS A 228 -27.20 2.52 15.59
C LYS A 228 -26.89 2.15 14.14
N PRO A 229 -26.14 1.05 13.92
CA PRO A 229 -25.92 0.52 12.58
C PRO A 229 -27.25 0.30 11.82
N PRO A 230 -27.26 0.52 10.50
CA PRO A 230 -28.45 0.20 9.67
C PRO A 230 -28.86 -1.26 9.81
N ALA A 231 -30.16 -1.54 9.89
CA ALA A 231 -30.69 -2.90 10.08
C ALA A 231 -30.30 -3.87 8.94
N ARG A 232 -30.15 -3.33 7.71
CA ARG A 232 -29.76 -4.12 6.52
C ARG A 232 -28.24 -4.17 6.31
N LEU A 233 -27.42 -3.72 7.27
CA LEU A 233 -25.96 -3.71 7.12
C LEU A 233 -25.35 -4.93 7.82
N ILE A 234 -24.54 -5.68 7.08
CA ILE A 234 -23.66 -6.72 7.61
C ILE A 234 -22.24 -6.13 7.74
N PHE A 235 -21.71 -6.16 8.95
CA PHE A 235 -20.37 -5.66 9.24
C PHE A 235 -19.71 -6.46 10.37
N LYS A 236 -18.40 -6.35 10.50
CA LYS A 236 -17.63 -6.94 11.60
C LYS A 236 -17.29 -5.87 12.63
N LYS A 237 -17.11 -6.28 13.89
CA LYS A 237 -16.80 -5.38 15.00
C LYS A 237 -15.60 -4.47 14.76
N GLU A 238 -14.61 -4.94 14.00
CA GLU A 238 -13.42 -4.17 13.62
C GLU A 238 -13.74 -2.97 12.68
N MET A 239 -14.92 -3.00 12.06
CA MET A 239 -15.45 -1.92 11.22
C MET A 239 -16.57 -1.14 11.92
N ASP A 240 -16.65 -1.19 13.27
CA ASP A 240 -17.57 -0.35 14.04
C ASP A 240 -17.24 1.12 13.82
N ALA A 241 -18.17 1.84 13.19
CA ALA A 241 -17.97 3.22 12.78
C ALA A 241 -18.31 4.20 13.91
N ASP A 242 -17.65 5.36 13.92
CA ASP A 242 -17.94 6.42 14.92
C ASP A 242 -19.32 7.05 14.69
N VAL A 243 -19.79 7.07 13.44
CA VAL A 243 -21.09 7.59 13.02
C VAL A 243 -21.69 6.64 12.00
N TRP A 244 -23.01 6.35 12.13
CA TRP A 244 -23.75 5.48 11.22
C TRP A 244 -24.72 6.28 10.36
N PHE A 245 -24.95 5.83 9.12
CA PHE A 245 -25.87 6.45 8.18
C PHE A 245 -26.82 5.42 7.58
N SER A 246 -28.09 5.80 7.38
CA SER A 246 -29.00 5.01 6.54
C SER A 246 -28.46 4.94 5.10
N PRO A 247 -28.55 3.77 4.43
CA PRO A 247 -28.04 3.60 3.07
C PRO A 247 -28.78 4.48 2.05
N HIS A 248 -28.20 5.62 1.69
CA HIS A 248 -28.78 6.59 0.75
C HIS A 248 -27.73 7.24 -0.14
N VAL A 249 -26.58 7.60 0.41
CA VAL A 249 -25.55 8.33 -0.32
C VAL A 249 -24.67 7.32 -1.04
N VAL A 250 -24.65 7.43 -2.38
CA VAL A 250 -23.78 6.61 -3.24
C VAL A 250 -22.60 7.45 -3.69
N VAL A 251 -21.43 6.85 -3.66
CA VAL A 251 -20.16 7.46 -4.09
C VAL A 251 -19.47 6.59 -5.14
N GLU A 252 -18.91 7.23 -6.13
CA GLU A 252 -18.05 6.56 -7.10
C GLU A 252 -16.64 6.48 -6.53
N VAL A 253 -16.10 5.26 -6.50
CA VAL A 253 -14.81 4.93 -5.89
C VAL A 253 -13.94 4.19 -6.89
N PHE A 254 -12.72 4.65 -7.06
CA PHE A 254 -11.66 3.89 -7.73
C PHE A 254 -10.94 3.02 -6.71
N GLY A 255 -10.54 1.81 -7.10
CA GLY A 255 -9.70 0.94 -6.30
C GLY A 255 -8.73 0.14 -7.15
N ALA A 256 -7.60 -0.26 -6.56
CA ALA A 256 -6.55 -0.93 -7.30
C ALA A 256 -6.85 -2.42 -7.54
N GLU A 257 -7.44 -3.09 -6.58
CA GLU A 257 -7.74 -4.52 -6.65
C GLU A 257 -8.76 -4.94 -5.59
N VAL A 258 -9.46 -6.04 -5.85
CA VAL A 258 -10.30 -6.74 -4.87
C VAL A 258 -9.48 -7.86 -4.24
N THR A 259 -9.49 -7.95 -2.92
CA THR A 259 -8.71 -8.97 -2.18
C THR A 259 -9.52 -9.55 -1.02
N LYS A 260 -9.12 -10.73 -0.52
CA LYS A 260 -9.69 -11.29 0.71
C LYS A 260 -9.31 -10.43 1.91
N SER A 261 -10.28 -10.20 2.80
CA SER A 261 -10.12 -9.39 4.00
C SER A 261 -10.80 -10.07 5.21
N PRO A 262 -10.12 -10.12 6.35
CA PRO A 262 -10.75 -10.58 7.59
C PRO A 262 -11.71 -9.54 8.19
N PHE A 263 -11.70 -8.29 7.72
CA PHE A 263 -12.39 -7.15 8.33
C PHE A 263 -13.69 -6.76 7.62
N HIS A 264 -13.83 -7.09 6.33
CA HIS A 264 -15.00 -6.74 5.53
C HIS A 264 -15.90 -7.94 5.28
N THR A 265 -17.14 -7.68 4.82
CA THR A 265 -18.16 -8.72 4.67
C THR A 265 -18.62 -8.94 3.24
N ALA A 266 -18.31 -8.03 2.31
CA ALA A 266 -18.68 -8.14 0.91
C ALA A 266 -18.30 -9.50 0.32
N ALA A 267 -19.25 -10.17 -0.34
CA ALA A 267 -19.07 -11.47 -0.96
C ALA A 267 -18.28 -12.49 -0.09
N SER A 268 -18.65 -12.59 1.19
CA SER A 268 -18.02 -13.49 2.19
C SER A 268 -16.60 -13.09 2.61
N GLY A 269 -16.24 -11.83 2.53
CA GLY A 269 -14.97 -11.31 3.07
C GLY A 269 -14.03 -10.74 2.02
N LEU A 270 -14.56 -10.04 1.02
CA LEU A 270 -13.77 -9.26 0.07
C LEU A 270 -13.65 -7.79 0.51
N ALA A 271 -12.59 -7.14 0.06
CA ALA A 271 -12.34 -5.73 0.28
C ALA A 271 -11.68 -5.07 -0.93
N LEU A 272 -11.99 -3.81 -1.14
CA LEU A 272 -11.31 -2.95 -2.13
C LEU A 272 -10.02 -2.40 -1.53
N ARG A 273 -8.89 -2.65 -2.17
CA ARG A 273 -7.60 -2.08 -1.79
C ARG A 273 -7.38 -0.72 -2.42
N PHE A 274 -6.77 0.17 -1.64
CA PHE A 274 -6.43 1.54 -2.05
C PHE A 274 -7.62 2.31 -2.61
N PRO A 275 -8.80 2.30 -1.91
CA PRO A 275 -9.97 3.00 -2.38
C PRO A 275 -9.70 4.51 -2.43
N ARG A 276 -10.16 5.14 -3.52
CA ARG A 276 -10.06 6.58 -3.73
C ARG A 276 -11.41 7.14 -4.13
N PHE A 277 -11.90 8.15 -3.42
CA PHE A 277 -13.11 8.88 -3.76
C PHE A 277 -12.92 9.62 -5.09
N LEU A 278 -13.90 9.54 -5.97
CA LEU A 278 -13.96 10.28 -7.21
C LEU A 278 -15.05 11.35 -7.16
N ARG A 279 -16.30 10.96 -6.91
CA ARG A 279 -17.45 11.87 -6.83
C ARG A 279 -18.64 11.25 -6.13
N PHE A 280 -19.63 12.08 -5.81
CA PHE A 280 -20.95 11.62 -5.40
C PHE A 280 -21.77 11.16 -6.62
N ARG A 281 -22.65 10.18 -6.40
CA ARG A 281 -23.56 9.63 -7.40
C ARG A 281 -25.02 9.97 -7.00
N ASP A 282 -25.35 11.26 -7.03
CA ASP A 282 -26.65 11.76 -6.59
C ASP A 282 -27.83 11.24 -7.44
N ASN A 283 -27.54 10.68 -8.60
CA ASN A 283 -28.49 10.07 -9.52
C ASN A 283 -28.74 8.58 -9.26
N LYS A 284 -28.09 7.97 -8.25
CA LYS A 284 -28.23 6.54 -7.91
C LYS A 284 -28.86 6.33 -6.54
N LYS A 285 -29.73 5.33 -6.44
CA LYS A 285 -30.22 4.80 -5.17
C LYS A 285 -29.22 3.80 -4.58
N ALA A 286 -29.31 3.54 -3.29
CA ALA A 286 -28.42 2.61 -2.60
C ALA A 286 -28.44 1.20 -3.22
N GLU A 287 -29.63 0.73 -3.62
CA GLU A 287 -29.82 -0.59 -4.25
C GLU A 287 -29.32 -0.67 -5.71
N GLN A 288 -28.87 0.45 -6.27
CA GLN A 288 -28.21 0.54 -7.60
C GLN A 288 -26.69 0.61 -7.49
N ALA A 289 -26.16 0.43 -6.29
CA ALA A 289 -24.73 0.31 -6.06
C ALA A 289 -24.17 -0.98 -6.65
N THR A 290 -22.86 -1.05 -6.80
CA THR A 290 -22.14 -2.28 -7.19
C THR A 290 -22.55 -3.43 -6.27
N THR A 291 -22.84 -4.58 -6.87
CA THR A 291 -23.34 -5.75 -6.15
C THR A 291 -22.24 -6.64 -5.60
N SER A 292 -22.59 -7.48 -4.63
CA SER A 292 -21.67 -8.49 -4.09
C SER A 292 -21.20 -9.50 -5.14
N ASP A 293 -22.05 -9.87 -6.11
CA ASP A 293 -21.69 -10.76 -7.21
C ASP A 293 -20.72 -10.08 -8.20
N GLU A 294 -20.92 -8.80 -8.51
CA GLU A 294 -19.98 -8.03 -9.35
C GLU A 294 -18.59 -7.99 -8.72
N VAL A 295 -18.45 -7.64 -7.44
CA VAL A 295 -17.13 -7.62 -6.78
C VAL A 295 -16.50 -9.01 -6.64
N LYS A 296 -17.31 -10.06 -6.56
CA LYS A 296 -16.81 -11.44 -6.56
C LYS A 296 -16.19 -11.82 -7.90
N SER A 297 -16.74 -11.32 -9.00
CA SER A 297 -16.20 -11.56 -10.35
C SER A 297 -14.89 -10.82 -10.64
N MET A 298 -14.51 -9.86 -9.81
CA MET A 298 -13.27 -9.07 -9.92
C MET A 298 -12.08 -9.69 -9.18
N LEU A 299 -12.28 -10.81 -8.45
CA LEU A 299 -11.24 -11.51 -7.71
C LEU A 299 -10.42 -12.42 -8.65
#